data_85529f19185318700fa5fb6f9bd81033
#
_entry.id   85529f19185318700fa5fb6f9bd81033
#
_cell.length_a   1.000
_cell.length_b   1.000
_cell.length_c   1.000
_cell.angle_alpha   90.00
_cell.angle_beta   90.00
_cell.angle_gamma   90.00
#
_symmetry.space_group_name_H-M   'P 1'
#
loop_
_entity.id
_entity.type
_entity.pdbx_description
1 polymer ?
#
loop_
_entity_poly.entity_id
_entity_poly.type
_entity_poly.pdbx_seq_one_letter_code
_entity_poly.pdbx_strand_id
1 'polypeptide(L)'
;MKKILLLCGASQTVLNFRVGLIKALIESGWQVSVSVLDSKFKEEIQTLAIENLSCAEENNRSVNPFAALRLEKYYKKIIKESQPEAVMTFMLKPNTFGVAAAHKAGVKNIVSMVEGAGDVFINRGLKWAILRKLVCFLYKKFFRYCKRVVFLNRDDQTEFVGRRLVKEEQCALLPGIGVNLDRFAFKPLKSRRAFLMVARMLKTKGIYEYCECARIVKRKYPDAVFDYLGAESNVTLADIREYLDDGSVNYLGVAKDVRPYLENCTIFMLPSSYREGVPMSIMEAEAVGRAVITSDNIGCKETVKDGYNGFLVPKGDAEMMAEKAIWCIEHPEKAEEMGRNARAFAEEKFNQRKINESLLEILQIN
;
A
#
# COMPACT_ATOMS: atom_id res chain seq x y z
N MET A 1 -28.99 -2.27 -13.31
CA MET A 1 -27.77 -1.69 -12.72
C MET A 1 -26.64 -2.71 -12.86
N LYS A 2 -25.45 -2.26 -13.24
CA LYS A 2 -24.26 -3.14 -13.36
C LYS A 2 -23.84 -3.63 -11.98
N LYS A 3 -23.51 -4.91 -11.85
CA LYS A 3 -23.09 -5.54 -10.58
C LYS A 3 -21.59 -5.84 -10.59
N ILE A 4 -20.89 -5.48 -9.53
CA ILE A 4 -19.48 -5.81 -9.33
C ILE A 4 -19.27 -6.49 -7.99
N LEU A 5 -18.43 -7.53 -7.97
CA LEU A 5 -17.98 -8.20 -6.76
C LEU A 5 -16.49 -7.92 -6.54
N LEU A 6 -16.16 -7.31 -5.40
CA LEU A 6 -14.79 -7.08 -4.96
C LEU A 6 -14.35 -8.23 -4.05
N LEU A 7 -13.35 -9.01 -4.47
CA LEU A 7 -12.76 -10.08 -3.68
C LEU A 7 -11.48 -9.56 -3.02
N CYS A 8 -11.55 -9.31 -1.72
CA CYS A 8 -10.46 -8.75 -0.92
C CYS A 8 -9.84 -9.81 -0.01
N GLY A 9 -8.61 -9.59 0.44
CA GLY A 9 -7.97 -10.37 1.47
C GLY A 9 -8.54 -10.04 2.86
N ALA A 10 -7.76 -9.36 3.71
CA ALA A 10 -8.20 -8.98 5.04
C ALA A 10 -9.23 -7.84 5.01
N SER A 11 -10.22 -7.88 5.92
CA SER A 11 -11.26 -6.87 6.07
C SER A 11 -10.70 -5.46 6.31
N GLN A 12 -9.63 -5.33 7.08
CA GLN A 12 -8.94 -4.05 7.30
C GLN A 12 -8.46 -3.38 6.01
N THR A 13 -8.09 -4.16 4.98
CA THR A 13 -7.63 -3.60 3.70
C THR A 13 -8.74 -2.93 2.91
N VAL A 14 -9.99 -3.31 3.15
CA VAL A 14 -11.15 -2.64 2.56
C VAL A 14 -11.26 -1.22 3.10
N LEU A 15 -11.22 -1.07 4.43
CA LEU A 15 -11.33 0.23 5.08
C LEU A 15 -10.15 1.16 4.76
N ASN A 16 -8.95 0.61 4.71
CA ASN A 16 -7.76 1.40 4.47
C ASN A 16 -7.59 1.81 3.00
N PHE A 17 -8.02 0.94 2.06
CA PHE A 17 -7.59 1.08 0.66
C PHE A 17 -8.72 1.06 -0.37
N ARG A 18 -9.96 0.68 -0.01
CA ARG A 18 -11.06 0.46 -0.98
C ARG A 18 -12.24 1.39 -0.82
N VAL A 19 -12.33 2.14 0.28
CA VAL A 19 -13.46 3.04 0.54
C VAL A 19 -13.65 4.03 -0.61
N GLY A 20 -12.59 4.63 -1.10
CA GLY A 20 -12.65 5.57 -2.23
C GLY A 20 -13.10 4.91 -3.53
N LEU A 21 -12.59 3.70 -3.83
CA LEU A 21 -13.01 2.92 -4.99
C LEU A 21 -14.49 2.49 -4.90
N ILE A 22 -14.92 1.99 -3.74
CA ILE A 22 -16.32 1.59 -3.50
C ILE A 22 -17.26 2.76 -3.75
N LYS A 23 -16.95 3.95 -3.21
CA LYS A 23 -17.73 5.17 -3.44
C LYS A 23 -17.78 5.54 -4.92
N ALA A 24 -16.63 5.56 -5.61
CA ALA A 24 -16.58 5.89 -7.03
C ALA A 24 -17.38 4.89 -7.90
N LEU A 25 -17.35 3.60 -7.57
CA LEU A 25 -18.17 2.57 -8.24
C LEU A 25 -19.66 2.83 -8.05
N ILE A 26 -20.10 3.11 -6.81
CA ILE A 26 -21.51 3.38 -6.50
C ILE A 26 -21.97 4.67 -7.21
N GLU A 27 -21.20 5.74 -7.17
CA GLU A 27 -21.45 7.01 -7.86
C GLU A 27 -21.55 6.83 -9.39
N SER A 28 -20.82 5.85 -9.93
CA SER A 28 -20.86 5.47 -11.34
C SER A 28 -21.98 4.47 -11.69
N GLY A 29 -22.90 4.20 -10.76
CA GLY A 29 -24.10 3.38 -10.98
C GLY A 29 -23.88 1.88 -10.83
N TRP A 30 -22.78 1.43 -10.22
CA TRP A 30 -22.56 0.02 -9.90
C TRP A 30 -23.19 -0.38 -8.57
N GLN A 31 -23.81 -1.55 -8.54
CA GLN A 31 -24.12 -2.26 -7.29
C GLN A 31 -22.88 -3.03 -6.85
N VAL A 32 -22.31 -2.65 -5.70
CA VAL A 32 -21.05 -3.18 -5.22
C VAL A 32 -21.29 -4.21 -4.12
N SER A 33 -20.81 -5.43 -4.33
CA SER A 33 -20.70 -6.46 -3.29
C SER A 33 -19.22 -6.66 -2.91
N VAL A 34 -18.97 -6.96 -1.65
CA VAL A 34 -17.61 -7.16 -1.12
C VAL A 34 -17.50 -8.52 -0.46
N SER A 35 -16.41 -9.23 -0.71
CA SER A 35 -16.03 -10.43 0.03
C SER A 35 -14.66 -10.29 0.65
N VAL A 36 -14.54 -10.66 1.93
CA VAL A 36 -13.31 -10.62 2.72
C VAL A 36 -13.00 -12.00 3.33
N LEU A 37 -11.74 -12.23 3.74
CA LEU A 37 -11.32 -13.50 4.33
C LEU A 37 -11.51 -13.58 5.84
N ASP A 38 -11.78 -12.45 6.52
CA ASP A 38 -12.05 -12.39 7.95
C ASP A 38 -13.20 -11.41 8.24
N SER A 39 -13.83 -11.54 9.42
CA SER A 39 -14.97 -10.71 9.85
C SER A 39 -14.58 -9.59 10.82
N LYS A 40 -13.29 -9.35 11.05
CA LYS A 40 -12.80 -8.46 12.12
C LYS A 40 -13.35 -7.04 12.04
N PHE A 41 -13.56 -6.51 10.83
CA PHE A 41 -14.08 -5.17 10.56
C PHE A 41 -15.39 -5.23 9.77
N LYS A 42 -16.21 -6.26 10.03
CA LYS A 42 -17.47 -6.48 9.31
C LYS A 42 -18.46 -5.34 9.50
N GLU A 43 -18.63 -4.87 10.71
CA GLU A 43 -19.58 -3.82 11.06
C GLU A 43 -19.21 -2.50 10.35
N GLU A 44 -17.93 -2.12 10.39
CA GLU A 44 -17.46 -0.90 9.73
C GLU A 44 -17.61 -0.97 8.20
N ILE A 45 -17.35 -2.13 7.59
CA ILE A 45 -17.55 -2.31 6.14
C ILE A 45 -19.03 -2.25 5.78
N GLN A 46 -19.94 -2.73 6.61
CA GLN A 46 -21.38 -2.67 6.40
C GLN A 46 -21.93 -1.23 6.42
N THR A 47 -21.21 -0.27 7.03
CA THR A 47 -21.58 1.16 6.93
C THR A 47 -21.34 1.77 5.55
N LEU A 48 -20.55 1.10 4.70
CA LEU A 48 -20.39 1.50 3.32
C LEU A 48 -21.65 1.09 2.54
N ALA A 49 -22.15 1.93 1.66
CA ALA A 49 -23.38 1.69 0.90
C ALA A 49 -23.21 0.55 -0.12
N ILE A 50 -22.80 -0.64 0.34
CA ILE A 50 -22.60 -1.84 -0.45
C ILE A 50 -23.86 -2.73 -0.41
N GLU A 51 -24.09 -3.47 -1.48
CA GLU A 51 -25.24 -4.40 -1.62
C GLU A 51 -25.13 -5.58 -0.65
N ASN A 52 -23.97 -6.24 -0.65
CA ASN A 52 -23.71 -7.41 0.19
C ASN A 52 -22.27 -7.45 0.69
N LEU A 53 -22.10 -7.94 1.91
CA LEU A 53 -20.82 -8.31 2.49
C LEU A 53 -20.80 -9.79 2.84
N SER A 54 -19.78 -10.50 2.37
CA SER A 54 -19.55 -11.90 2.71
C SER A 54 -18.17 -12.13 3.29
N CYS A 55 -18.06 -13.01 4.30
CA CYS A 55 -16.83 -13.35 5.01
C CYS A 55 -16.54 -14.84 4.84
N ALA A 56 -15.34 -15.19 4.39
CA ALA A 56 -14.95 -16.58 4.15
C ALA A 56 -14.39 -17.28 5.39
N GLU A 57 -14.00 -16.53 6.43
CA GLU A 57 -13.34 -17.00 7.67
C GLU A 57 -12.12 -17.89 7.39
N GLU A 58 -11.26 -17.44 6.47
CA GLU A 58 -10.05 -18.16 6.06
C GLU A 58 -8.79 -17.36 6.39
N ASN A 59 -7.79 -18.04 6.93
CA ASN A 59 -6.50 -17.41 7.22
C ASN A 59 -5.78 -16.99 5.93
N ASN A 60 -5.59 -15.68 5.75
CA ASN A 60 -4.96 -15.10 4.56
C ASN A 60 -3.54 -15.62 4.28
N ARG A 61 -2.80 -16.05 5.31
CA ARG A 61 -1.42 -16.56 5.20
C ARG A 61 -1.31 -18.09 5.09
N SER A 62 -2.42 -18.83 5.20
CA SER A 62 -2.41 -20.29 5.07
C SER A 62 -2.03 -20.72 3.65
N VAL A 63 -1.12 -21.67 3.54
CA VAL A 63 -0.72 -22.33 2.27
C VAL A 63 -1.34 -23.71 2.12
N ASN A 64 -2.31 -24.08 2.94
CA ASN A 64 -2.99 -25.36 2.93
C ASN A 64 -3.81 -25.53 1.62
N PRO A 65 -3.53 -26.58 0.80
CA PRO A 65 -4.25 -26.80 -0.45
C PRO A 65 -5.74 -27.10 -0.27
N PHE A 66 -6.14 -27.73 0.83
CA PHE A 66 -7.56 -27.96 1.14
C PHE A 66 -8.29 -26.65 1.47
N ALA A 67 -7.63 -25.71 2.16
CA ALA A 67 -8.16 -24.37 2.39
C ALA A 67 -8.33 -23.61 1.07
N ALA A 68 -7.39 -23.78 0.13
CA ALA A 68 -7.48 -23.20 -1.20
C ALA A 68 -8.70 -23.71 -1.98
N LEU A 69 -8.98 -25.01 -1.95
CA LEU A 69 -10.16 -25.60 -2.61
C LEU A 69 -11.47 -25.15 -1.94
N ARG A 70 -11.52 -25.08 -0.60
CA ARG A 70 -12.69 -24.55 0.12
C ARG A 70 -12.95 -23.11 -0.28
N LEU A 71 -11.89 -22.28 -0.34
CA LEU A 71 -12.00 -20.88 -0.71
C LEU A 71 -12.47 -20.70 -2.16
N GLU A 72 -11.97 -21.49 -3.11
CA GLU A 72 -12.46 -21.47 -4.50
C GLU A 72 -13.95 -21.84 -4.57
N LYS A 73 -14.38 -22.89 -3.84
CA LYS A 73 -15.79 -23.31 -3.77
C LYS A 73 -16.66 -22.20 -3.15
N TYR A 74 -16.18 -21.55 -2.10
CA TYR A 74 -16.85 -20.43 -1.46
C TYR A 74 -17.02 -19.25 -2.46
N TYR A 75 -15.95 -18.83 -3.11
CA TYR A 75 -16.04 -17.77 -4.13
C TYR A 75 -16.99 -18.13 -5.27
N LYS A 76 -16.97 -19.38 -5.74
CA LYS A 76 -17.89 -19.84 -6.77
C LYS A 76 -19.36 -19.74 -6.32
N LYS A 77 -19.64 -20.02 -5.04
CA LYS A 77 -20.98 -19.89 -4.45
C LYS A 77 -21.45 -18.43 -4.47
N ILE A 78 -20.67 -17.52 -3.89
CA ILE A 78 -21.06 -16.10 -3.80
C ILE A 78 -21.15 -15.41 -5.16
N ILE A 79 -20.33 -15.81 -6.14
CA ILE A 79 -20.39 -15.30 -7.51
C ILE A 79 -21.70 -15.76 -8.17
N LYS A 80 -22.11 -17.00 -7.97
CA LYS A 80 -23.41 -17.50 -8.49
C LYS A 80 -24.61 -16.82 -7.86
N GLU A 81 -24.52 -16.51 -6.56
CA GLU A 81 -25.59 -15.83 -5.82
C GLU A 81 -25.71 -14.35 -6.22
N SER A 82 -24.61 -13.64 -6.33
CA SER A 82 -24.58 -12.21 -6.67
C SER A 82 -24.69 -11.91 -8.17
N GLN A 83 -24.35 -12.88 -9.03
CA GLN A 83 -24.35 -12.76 -10.51
C GLN A 83 -23.69 -11.46 -11.00
N PRO A 84 -22.42 -11.21 -10.66
CA PRO A 84 -21.75 -9.98 -11.01
C PRO A 84 -21.37 -9.97 -12.51
N GLU A 85 -21.48 -8.80 -13.15
CA GLU A 85 -20.97 -8.56 -14.51
C GLU A 85 -19.44 -8.43 -14.50
N ALA A 86 -18.89 -7.94 -13.38
CA ALA A 86 -17.45 -7.80 -13.18
C ALA A 86 -17.00 -8.35 -11.81
N VAL A 87 -15.83 -8.95 -11.78
CA VAL A 87 -15.14 -9.36 -10.54
C VAL A 87 -13.80 -8.68 -10.48
N MET A 88 -13.54 -7.98 -9.39
CA MET A 88 -12.23 -7.39 -9.13
C MET A 88 -11.57 -8.04 -7.92
N THR A 89 -10.30 -8.42 -8.05
CA THR A 89 -9.59 -9.20 -7.03
C THR A 89 -8.35 -8.47 -6.53
N PHE A 90 -8.06 -8.61 -5.22
CA PHE A 90 -6.94 -7.96 -4.54
C PHE A 90 -6.21 -8.94 -3.64
N MET A 91 -4.89 -8.90 -3.63
CA MET A 91 -4.01 -9.80 -2.88
C MET A 91 -3.96 -11.22 -3.47
N LEU A 92 -2.98 -12.03 -3.00
CA LEU A 92 -2.61 -13.31 -3.60
C LEU A 92 -3.77 -14.32 -3.73
N LYS A 93 -4.52 -14.57 -2.65
CA LYS A 93 -5.58 -15.60 -2.65
C LYS A 93 -6.76 -15.24 -3.55
N PRO A 94 -7.35 -14.04 -3.46
CA PRO A 94 -8.34 -13.60 -4.44
C PRO A 94 -7.81 -13.55 -5.87
N ASN A 95 -6.58 -13.07 -6.09
CA ASN A 95 -5.94 -12.99 -7.40
C ASN A 95 -5.68 -14.37 -8.03
N THR A 96 -5.77 -15.44 -7.27
CA THR A 96 -5.61 -16.81 -7.76
C THR A 96 -6.95 -17.58 -7.72
N PHE A 97 -7.43 -17.90 -6.54
CA PHE A 97 -8.63 -18.73 -6.37
C PHE A 97 -9.95 -17.97 -6.68
N GLY A 98 -9.96 -16.64 -6.43
CA GLY A 98 -11.08 -15.78 -6.84
C GLY A 98 -11.20 -15.69 -8.36
N VAL A 99 -10.08 -15.48 -9.06
CA VAL A 99 -10.05 -15.49 -10.53
C VAL A 99 -10.47 -16.86 -11.08
N ALA A 100 -9.99 -17.97 -10.49
CA ALA A 100 -10.39 -19.31 -10.89
C ALA A 100 -11.91 -19.53 -10.74
N ALA A 101 -12.46 -19.11 -9.62
CA ALA A 101 -13.91 -19.21 -9.34
C ALA A 101 -14.73 -18.34 -10.29
N ALA A 102 -14.31 -17.10 -10.54
CA ALA A 102 -14.99 -16.19 -11.46
C ALA A 102 -15.02 -16.73 -12.90
N HIS A 103 -13.87 -17.23 -13.38
CA HIS A 103 -13.79 -17.86 -14.69
C HIS A 103 -14.71 -19.09 -14.81
N LYS A 104 -14.67 -20.00 -13.81
CA LYS A 104 -15.53 -21.19 -13.77
C LYS A 104 -17.02 -20.86 -13.63
N ALA A 105 -17.37 -19.69 -13.10
CA ALA A 105 -18.74 -19.19 -13.00
C ALA A 105 -19.19 -18.45 -14.28
N GLY A 106 -18.31 -18.28 -15.26
CA GLY A 106 -18.64 -17.66 -16.55
C GLY A 106 -18.48 -16.15 -16.60
N VAL A 107 -17.95 -15.51 -15.53
CA VAL A 107 -17.70 -14.07 -15.53
C VAL A 107 -16.63 -13.74 -16.58
N LYS A 108 -16.93 -12.79 -17.48
CA LYS A 108 -16.03 -12.39 -18.55
C LYS A 108 -15.13 -11.22 -18.14
N ASN A 109 -15.66 -10.30 -17.33
CA ASN A 109 -14.91 -9.12 -16.90
C ASN A 109 -14.24 -9.39 -15.54
N ILE A 110 -13.02 -9.94 -15.59
CA ILE A 110 -12.22 -10.22 -14.40
C ILE A 110 -11.01 -9.31 -14.42
N VAL A 111 -10.87 -8.46 -13.40
CA VAL A 111 -9.74 -7.55 -13.21
C VAL A 111 -9.03 -7.91 -11.91
N SER A 112 -7.71 -8.10 -11.97
CA SER A 112 -6.89 -8.36 -10.78
C SER A 112 -5.97 -7.19 -10.51
N MET A 113 -5.79 -6.82 -9.24
CA MET A 113 -4.81 -5.80 -8.84
C MET A 113 -3.67 -6.44 -8.05
N VAL A 114 -2.45 -6.16 -8.47
CA VAL A 114 -1.20 -6.53 -7.79
C VAL A 114 -0.69 -5.31 -7.04
N GLU A 115 -0.84 -5.33 -5.72
CA GLU A 115 -0.52 -4.19 -4.84
C GLU A 115 0.92 -4.25 -4.29
N GLY A 116 1.77 -4.94 -4.97
CA GLY A 116 3.15 -5.28 -4.63
C GLY A 116 3.35 -6.79 -4.70
N ALA A 117 4.53 -7.21 -5.14
CA ALA A 117 4.82 -8.65 -5.29
C ALA A 117 4.92 -9.38 -3.94
N GLY A 118 5.15 -8.66 -2.84
CA GLY A 118 5.13 -9.16 -1.47
C GLY A 118 6.32 -10.04 -1.09
N ASP A 119 6.25 -10.61 0.12
CA ASP A 119 7.33 -11.37 0.77
C ASP A 119 7.89 -12.53 -0.06
N VAL A 120 7.04 -13.15 -0.88
CA VAL A 120 7.41 -14.31 -1.70
C VAL A 120 8.49 -13.96 -2.73
N PHE A 121 8.52 -12.70 -3.20
CA PHE A 121 9.48 -12.22 -4.19
C PHE A 121 10.73 -11.57 -3.56
N ILE A 122 10.69 -11.26 -2.26
CA ILE A 122 11.79 -10.62 -1.53
C ILE A 122 12.67 -11.66 -0.84
N ASN A 123 12.05 -12.57 -0.11
CA ASN A 123 12.75 -13.48 0.79
C ASN A 123 13.60 -14.51 0.02
N ARG A 124 14.76 -14.86 0.59
CA ARG A 124 15.71 -15.84 0.04
C ARG A 124 15.65 -17.16 0.79
N GLY A 125 16.24 -18.21 0.23
CA GLY A 125 16.29 -19.55 0.78
C GLY A 125 15.36 -20.54 0.09
N LEU A 126 15.59 -21.83 0.33
CA LEU A 126 14.92 -22.95 -0.39
C LEU A 126 13.40 -22.90 -0.22
N LYS A 127 12.91 -22.71 1.00
CA LYS A 127 11.47 -22.58 1.31
C LYS A 127 10.81 -21.50 0.45
N TRP A 128 11.41 -20.33 0.38
CA TRP A 128 10.89 -19.20 -0.38
C TRP A 128 11.00 -19.41 -1.90
N ALA A 129 12.05 -20.11 -2.35
CA ALA A 129 12.19 -20.48 -3.76
C ALA A 129 11.07 -21.43 -4.21
N ILE A 130 10.74 -22.45 -3.40
CA ILE A 130 9.63 -23.38 -3.66
C ILE A 130 8.29 -22.63 -3.66
N LEU A 131 8.04 -21.82 -2.63
CA LEU A 131 6.80 -21.03 -2.53
C LEU A 131 6.65 -20.06 -3.72
N ARG A 132 7.75 -19.42 -4.13
CA ARG A 132 7.77 -18.53 -5.30
C ARG A 132 7.43 -19.26 -6.58
N LYS A 133 8.00 -20.48 -6.80
CA LYS A 133 7.64 -21.29 -7.96
C LYS A 133 6.15 -21.64 -7.98
N LEU A 134 5.58 -21.99 -6.82
CA LEU A 134 4.15 -22.27 -6.69
C LEU A 134 3.30 -21.04 -7.00
N VAL A 135 3.63 -19.90 -6.40
CA VAL A 135 2.90 -18.63 -6.61
C VAL A 135 2.98 -18.19 -8.06
N CYS A 136 4.17 -18.25 -8.68
CA CYS A 136 4.35 -17.96 -10.11
C CYS A 136 3.51 -18.89 -10.99
N PHE A 137 3.47 -20.19 -10.68
CA PHE A 137 2.62 -21.15 -11.39
C PHE A 137 1.13 -20.79 -11.29
N LEU A 138 0.66 -20.41 -10.09
CA LEU A 138 -0.72 -20.01 -9.87
C LEU A 138 -1.06 -18.71 -10.61
N TYR A 139 -0.21 -17.69 -10.54
CA TYR A 139 -0.42 -16.46 -11.32
C TYR A 139 -0.46 -16.73 -12.81
N LYS A 140 0.54 -17.46 -13.36
CA LYS A 140 0.56 -17.83 -14.78
C LYS A 140 -0.69 -18.61 -15.19
N LYS A 141 -1.17 -19.52 -14.32
CA LYS A 141 -2.37 -20.33 -14.59
C LYS A 141 -3.64 -19.49 -14.61
N PHE A 142 -3.78 -18.52 -13.71
CA PHE A 142 -5.06 -17.84 -13.50
C PHE A 142 -5.13 -16.45 -14.14
N PHE A 143 -4.04 -15.68 -14.21
CA PHE A 143 -4.06 -14.37 -14.86
C PHE A 143 -4.40 -14.39 -16.34
N ARG A 144 -4.21 -15.52 -17.01
CA ARG A 144 -4.69 -15.71 -18.40
C ARG A 144 -6.21 -15.53 -18.56
N TYR A 145 -6.97 -15.64 -17.48
CA TYR A 145 -8.41 -15.43 -17.47
C TYR A 145 -8.81 -13.99 -17.11
N CYS A 146 -7.86 -13.19 -16.66
CA CYS A 146 -8.09 -11.79 -16.41
C CYS A 146 -8.16 -11.01 -17.72
N LYS A 147 -9.14 -10.12 -17.80
CA LYS A 147 -9.21 -9.13 -18.88
C LYS A 147 -8.11 -8.09 -18.73
N ARG A 148 -7.86 -7.67 -17.49
CA ARG A 148 -6.75 -6.79 -17.11
C ARG A 148 -6.12 -7.24 -15.79
N VAL A 149 -4.81 -7.00 -15.68
CA VAL A 149 -4.05 -7.11 -14.43
C VAL A 149 -3.43 -5.74 -14.18
N VAL A 150 -3.86 -5.10 -13.11
CA VAL A 150 -3.43 -3.76 -12.72
C VAL A 150 -2.22 -3.86 -11.80
N PHE A 151 -1.16 -3.13 -12.11
CA PHE A 151 0.04 -2.98 -11.29
C PHE A 151 0.12 -1.56 -10.75
N LEU A 152 0.73 -1.39 -9.58
CA LEU A 152 0.89 -0.08 -8.94
C LEU A 152 2.27 0.55 -9.17
N ASN A 153 3.22 -0.23 -9.67
CA ASN A 153 4.54 0.25 -10.06
C ASN A 153 5.06 -0.53 -11.28
N ARG A 154 5.98 0.10 -12.00
CA ARG A 154 6.55 -0.46 -13.24
C ARG A 154 7.46 -1.66 -13.00
N ASP A 155 8.17 -1.71 -11.89
CA ASP A 155 9.07 -2.82 -11.57
C ASP A 155 8.32 -4.14 -11.40
N ASP A 156 7.18 -4.13 -10.70
CA ASP A 156 6.34 -5.32 -10.54
C ASP A 156 5.74 -5.75 -11.88
N GLN A 157 5.23 -4.80 -12.68
CA GLN A 157 4.74 -5.10 -14.02
C GLN A 157 5.84 -5.77 -14.88
N THR A 158 7.02 -5.17 -14.95
CA THR A 158 8.16 -5.68 -15.73
C THR A 158 8.57 -7.08 -15.29
N GLU A 159 8.64 -7.33 -13.98
CA GLU A 159 8.97 -8.65 -13.46
C GLU A 159 7.91 -9.70 -13.79
N PHE A 160 6.63 -9.36 -13.66
CA PHE A 160 5.54 -10.31 -13.95
C PHE A 160 5.48 -10.64 -15.45
N VAL A 161 5.66 -9.67 -16.33
CA VAL A 161 5.75 -9.87 -17.78
C VAL A 161 7.01 -10.68 -18.13
N GLY A 162 8.19 -10.32 -17.61
CA GLY A 162 9.45 -11.00 -17.83
C GLY A 162 9.44 -12.46 -17.37
N ARG A 163 8.71 -12.76 -16.29
CA ARG A 163 8.46 -14.14 -15.84
C ARG A 163 7.34 -14.86 -16.60
N ARG A 164 6.70 -14.22 -17.56
CA ARG A 164 5.56 -14.73 -18.34
C ARG A 164 4.39 -15.18 -17.45
N LEU A 165 4.13 -14.43 -16.36
CA LEU A 165 2.99 -14.65 -15.45
C LEU A 165 1.72 -13.99 -15.99
N VAL A 166 1.88 -12.94 -16.78
CA VAL A 166 0.84 -12.16 -17.44
C VAL A 166 1.36 -11.73 -18.79
N LYS A 167 0.47 -11.50 -19.75
CA LYS A 167 0.82 -10.93 -21.04
C LYS A 167 0.84 -9.42 -20.94
N GLU A 168 1.72 -8.77 -21.70
CA GLU A 168 1.87 -7.31 -21.66
C GLU A 168 0.58 -6.59 -22.05
N GLU A 169 -0.15 -7.09 -23.05
CA GLU A 169 -1.44 -6.54 -23.49
C GLU A 169 -2.55 -6.60 -22.42
N GLN A 170 -2.41 -7.46 -21.39
CA GLN A 170 -3.33 -7.54 -20.25
C GLN A 170 -2.95 -6.56 -19.14
N CYS A 171 -1.74 -6.00 -19.15
CA CYS A 171 -1.28 -5.13 -18.09
C CYS A 171 -1.92 -3.74 -18.17
N ALA A 172 -2.23 -3.18 -17.01
CA ALA A 172 -2.50 -1.77 -16.80
C ALA A 172 -1.63 -1.27 -15.66
N LEU A 173 -1.17 -0.03 -15.73
CA LEU A 173 -0.33 0.58 -14.70
C LEU A 173 -1.07 1.76 -14.09
N LEU A 174 -1.18 1.78 -12.76
CA LEU A 174 -1.67 2.92 -11.98
C LEU A 174 -0.59 3.38 -11.00
N PRO A 175 -0.49 4.68 -10.74
CA PRO A 175 0.52 5.21 -9.80
C PRO A 175 0.07 5.03 -8.34
N GLY A 176 -0.09 3.79 -7.87
CA GLY A 176 -0.65 3.51 -6.55
C GLY A 176 -2.17 3.46 -6.54
N ILE A 177 -2.74 3.47 -5.35
CA ILE A 177 -4.21 3.49 -5.12
C ILE A 177 -4.73 4.91 -4.86
N GLY A 178 -3.82 5.88 -4.82
CA GLY A 178 -4.11 7.29 -4.61
C GLY A 178 -4.44 7.68 -3.17
N VAL A 179 -4.42 8.97 -2.92
CA VAL A 179 -4.76 9.60 -1.65
C VAL A 179 -5.93 10.56 -1.82
N ASN A 180 -6.81 10.60 -0.82
CA ASN A 180 -7.93 11.56 -0.81
C ASN A 180 -7.39 12.95 -0.42
N LEU A 181 -7.25 13.83 -1.40
CA LEU A 181 -6.66 15.16 -1.26
C LEU A 181 -7.51 16.15 -0.43
N ASP A 182 -8.82 15.90 -0.31
CA ASP A 182 -9.69 16.70 0.52
C ASP A 182 -9.52 16.30 2.00
N ARG A 183 -9.41 15.00 2.26
CA ARG A 183 -9.15 14.45 3.60
C ARG A 183 -7.75 14.80 4.09
N PHE A 184 -6.75 14.72 3.21
CA PHE A 184 -5.35 15.07 3.46
C PHE A 184 -5.04 16.41 2.79
N ALA A 185 -5.75 17.46 3.25
CA ALA A 185 -5.58 18.82 2.73
C ALA A 185 -4.18 19.36 3.08
N PHE A 186 -3.65 20.19 2.19
CA PHE A 186 -2.38 20.88 2.45
C PHE A 186 -2.41 21.66 3.77
N LYS A 187 -1.32 21.59 4.53
CA LYS A 187 -1.11 22.35 5.77
C LYS A 187 0.28 22.98 5.77
N PRO A 188 0.38 24.28 6.09
CA PRO A 188 1.69 24.93 6.24
C PRO A 188 2.51 24.26 7.36
N LEU A 189 3.83 24.36 7.27
CA LEU A 189 4.72 23.80 8.28
C LEU A 189 4.59 24.57 9.61
N LYS A 190 4.51 23.82 10.71
CA LYS A 190 4.46 24.37 12.08
C LYS A 190 5.80 24.29 12.80
N SER A 191 6.63 23.29 12.47
CA SER A 191 7.93 23.02 13.06
C SER A 191 8.99 22.93 11.96
N ARG A 192 10.25 23.21 12.30
CA ARG A 192 11.37 23.14 11.34
C ARG A 192 12.27 21.93 11.55
N ARG A 193 12.10 21.16 12.64
CA ARG A 193 12.97 20.04 13.02
C ARG A 193 12.20 18.84 13.52
N ALA A 194 11.02 18.59 12.95
CA ALA A 194 10.18 17.46 13.31
C ALA A 194 10.11 16.44 12.19
N PHE A 195 10.50 15.20 12.50
CA PHE A 195 10.53 14.06 11.61
C PHE A 195 9.48 13.04 12.05
N LEU A 196 8.81 12.41 11.10
CA LEU A 196 7.76 11.42 11.39
C LEU A 196 7.93 10.19 10.52
N MET A 197 7.85 9.02 11.13
CA MET A 197 7.65 7.76 10.44
C MET A 197 6.32 7.13 10.84
N VAL A 198 5.51 6.75 9.84
CA VAL A 198 4.24 6.03 10.05
C VAL A 198 4.31 4.69 9.33
N ALA A 199 4.45 3.61 10.07
CA ALA A 199 4.51 2.26 9.55
C ALA A 199 4.26 1.21 10.65
N ARG A 200 3.89 -0.02 10.28
CA ARG A 200 3.99 -1.14 11.23
C ARG A 200 5.46 -1.38 11.59
N MET A 201 5.72 -1.75 12.83
CA MET A 201 7.06 -2.03 13.37
C MET A 201 7.63 -3.31 12.77
N LEU A 202 8.05 -3.21 11.49
CA LEU A 202 8.66 -4.28 10.71
C LEU A 202 10.10 -3.91 10.40
N LYS A 203 11.02 -4.86 10.53
CA LYS A 203 12.42 -4.67 10.13
C LYS A 203 12.52 -4.16 8.68
N THR A 204 11.72 -4.72 7.79
CA THR A 204 11.71 -4.34 6.37
C THR A 204 11.09 -2.96 6.10
N LYS A 205 10.44 -2.33 7.06
CA LYS A 205 9.99 -0.94 6.97
C LYS A 205 11.08 0.08 7.37
N GLY A 206 12.22 -0.42 7.87
CA GLY A 206 13.37 0.42 8.16
C GLY A 206 13.33 1.09 9.53
N ILE A 207 12.69 0.46 10.52
CA ILE A 207 12.60 1.05 11.87
C ILE A 207 13.98 1.25 12.50
N TYR A 208 14.93 0.34 12.29
CA TYR A 208 16.28 0.48 12.83
C TYR A 208 17.04 1.60 12.14
N GLU A 209 16.91 1.71 10.82
CA GLU A 209 17.51 2.80 10.03
C GLU A 209 16.94 4.16 10.45
N TYR A 210 15.64 4.24 10.75
CA TYR A 210 15.03 5.46 11.28
C TYR A 210 15.57 5.82 12.66
N CYS A 211 15.66 4.86 13.57
CA CYS A 211 16.17 5.06 14.92
C CYS A 211 17.66 5.50 14.92
N GLU A 212 18.49 4.85 14.11
CA GLU A 212 19.89 5.20 14.01
C GLU A 212 20.09 6.58 13.36
N CYS A 213 19.32 6.89 12.32
CA CYS A 213 19.27 8.22 11.72
C CYS A 213 18.94 9.28 12.79
N ALA A 214 17.91 9.04 13.61
CA ALA A 214 17.52 9.94 14.68
C ALA A 214 18.67 10.18 15.68
N ARG A 215 19.35 9.12 16.10
CA ARG A 215 20.50 9.20 17.01
C ARG A 215 21.66 10.02 16.41
N ILE A 216 21.97 9.83 15.12
CA ILE A 216 23.01 10.60 14.42
C ILE A 216 22.64 12.08 14.36
N VAL A 217 21.40 12.40 13.94
CA VAL A 217 20.93 13.78 13.82
C VAL A 217 20.94 14.49 15.17
N LYS A 218 20.47 13.84 16.23
CA LYS A 218 20.39 14.45 17.58
C LYS A 218 21.74 14.72 18.22
N ARG A 219 22.80 14.06 17.80
CA ARG A 219 24.18 14.43 18.22
C ARG A 219 24.54 15.86 17.79
N LYS A 220 24.05 16.32 16.63
CA LYS A 220 24.28 17.67 16.11
C LYS A 220 23.15 18.63 16.45
N TYR A 221 21.92 18.17 16.48
CA TYR A 221 20.70 18.91 16.73
C TYR A 221 19.87 18.24 17.85
N PRO A 222 20.23 18.43 19.12
CA PRO A 222 19.56 17.76 20.25
C PRO A 222 18.07 18.09 20.38
N ASP A 223 17.63 19.23 19.84
CA ASP A 223 16.24 19.70 19.81
C ASP A 223 15.43 19.11 18.63
N ALA A 224 16.04 18.34 17.73
CA ALA A 224 15.29 17.67 16.68
C ALA A 224 14.36 16.59 17.27
N VAL A 225 13.13 16.52 16.75
CA VAL A 225 12.09 15.59 17.22
C VAL A 225 11.93 14.49 16.18
N PHE A 226 12.04 13.24 16.61
CA PHE A 226 11.80 12.06 15.79
C PHE A 226 10.66 11.25 16.37
N ASP A 227 9.52 11.28 15.70
CA ASP A 227 8.30 10.63 16.14
C ASP A 227 8.06 9.36 15.33
N TYR A 228 7.67 8.28 16.01
CA TYR A 228 7.31 7.01 15.39
C TYR A 228 5.86 6.63 15.75
N LEU A 229 5.06 6.36 14.73
CA LEU A 229 3.67 5.96 14.87
C LEU A 229 3.41 4.62 14.17
N GLY A 230 3.00 3.59 14.91
CA GLY A 230 2.65 2.30 14.32
C GLY A 230 2.60 1.15 15.32
N ALA A 231 1.90 0.09 14.93
CA ALA A 231 1.76 -1.11 15.76
C ALA A 231 3.03 -1.97 15.72
N GLU A 232 3.36 -2.60 16.85
CA GLU A 232 4.35 -3.66 16.92
C GLU A 232 4.03 -4.82 15.97
N SER A 233 5.06 -5.50 15.48
CA SER A 233 4.93 -6.63 14.58
C SER A 233 6.10 -7.62 14.77
N ASN A 234 7.03 -7.74 13.81
CA ASN A 234 8.23 -8.57 13.96
C ASN A 234 9.40 -7.81 14.60
N VAL A 235 9.22 -6.54 14.89
CA VAL A 235 10.01 -5.71 15.78
C VAL A 235 9.08 -5.20 16.86
N THR A 236 9.55 -5.17 18.10
CA THR A 236 8.81 -4.74 19.29
C THR A 236 9.47 -3.52 19.92
N LEU A 237 8.79 -2.87 20.87
CA LEU A 237 9.38 -1.77 21.64
C LEU A 237 10.63 -2.20 22.41
N ALA A 238 10.70 -3.46 22.83
CA ALA A 238 11.88 -4.00 23.48
C ALA A 238 13.12 -4.02 22.58
N ASP A 239 12.92 -4.26 21.27
CA ASP A 239 14.00 -4.31 20.27
C ASP A 239 14.59 -2.93 19.95
N ILE A 240 13.85 -1.84 20.21
CA ILE A 240 14.30 -0.45 19.98
C ILE A 240 14.41 0.35 21.27
N ARG A 241 14.39 -0.33 22.42
CA ARG A 241 14.37 0.30 23.74
C ARG A 241 15.49 1.30 23.95
N GLU A 242 16.71 0.99 23.50
CA GLU A 242 17.86 1.88 23.64
C GLU A 242 17.64 3.27 22.99
N TYR A 243 16.88 3.34 21.87
CA TYR A 243 16.57 4.60 21.18
C TYR A 243 15.41 5.36 21.83
N LEU A 244 14.56 4.65 22.57
CA LEU A 244 13.51 5.27 23.37
C LEU A 244 14.08 5.84 24.68
N ASP A 245 14.95 5.07 25.35
CA ASP A 245 15.53 5.42 26.64
C ASP A 245 16.54 6.58 26.52
N ASP A 246 17.30 6.65 25.42
CA ASP A 246 18.22 7.77 25.14
C ASP A 246 17.52 9.00 24.53
N GLY A 247 16.22 8.91 24.31
CA GLY A 247 15.39 9.98 23.77
C GLY A 247 15.63 10.26 22.27
N SER A 248 16.28 9.34 21.54
CA SER A 248 16.49 9.50 20.09
C SER A 248 15.16 9.50 19.33
N VAL A 249 14.20 8.66 19.74
CA VAL A 249 12.89 8.52 19.09
C VAL A 249 11.78 8.55 20.13
N ASN A 250 10.67 9.22 19.82
CA ASN A 250 9.43 9.17 20.59
C ASN A 250 8.47 8.16 19.97
N TYR A 251 8.01 7.18 20.72
CA TYR A 251 6.95 6.28 20.28
C TYR A 251 5.57 6.85 20.62
N LEU A 252 4.74 7.07 19.60
CA LEU A 252 3.43 7.70 19.75
C LEU A 252 2.26 6.69 19.77
N GLY A 253 2.58 5.39 19.74
CA GLY A 253 1.55 4.34 19.74
C GLY A 253 0.94 4.11 18.36
N VAL A 254 -0.37 3.83 18.36
CA VAL A 254 -1.17 3.56 17.16
C VAL A 254 -2.31 4.56 17.08
N ALA A 255 -2.52 5.18 15.93
CA ALA A 255 -3.61 6.11 15.71
C ALA A 255 -4.58 5.63 14.63
N LYS A 256 -5.87 5.91 14.81
CA LYS A 256 -6.90 5.74 13.78
C LYS A 256 -6.83 6.84 12.72
N ASP A 257 -6.33 8.01 13.09
CA ASP A 257 -6.16 9.17 12.22
C ASP A 257 -4.73 9.69 12.32
N VAL A 258 -4.01 9.64 11.21
CA VAL A 258 -2.61 10.05 11.13
C VAL A 258 -2.42 11.54 10.81
N ARG A 259 -3.51 12.24 10.42
CA ARG A 259 -3.44 13.64 9.97
C ARG A 259 -2.86 14.59 11.01
N PRO A 260 -3.23 14.55 12.30
CA PRO A 260 -2.64 15.44 13.30
C PRO A 260 -1.11 15.30 13.43
N TYR A 261 -0.61 14.09 13.23
CA TYR A 261 0.83 13.81 13.29
C TYR A 261 1.54 14.32 12.02
N LEU A 262 0.95 14.09 10.85
CA LEU A 262 1.45 14.63 9.59
C LEU A 262 1.44 16.17 9.58
N GLU A 263 0.43 16.81 10.19
CA GLU A 263 0.36 18.27 10.30
C GLU A 263 1.47 18.87 11.19
N ASN A 264 1.99 18.09 12.12
CA ASN A 264 3.00 18.52 13.07
C ASN A 264 4.44 18.16 12.67
N CYS A 265 4.65 17.31 11.68
CA CYS A 265 5.99 17.03 11.18
C CYS A 265 6.40 17.99 10.04
N THR A 266 7.72 18.09 9.84
CA THR A 266 8.32 18.83 8.72
C THR A 266 8.67 17.87 7.60
N ILE A 267 9.30 16.76 7.94
CA ILE A 267 9.81 15.74 7.03
C ILE A 267 9.18 14.39 7.38
N PHE A 268 8.62 13.74 6.40
CA PHE A 268 8.18 12.36 6.51
C PHE A 268 9.30 11.40 6.09
N MET A 269 9.49 10.31 6.85
CA MET A 269 10.57 9.37 6.60
C MET A 269 10.02 7.94 6.51
N LEU A 270 10.43 7.20 5.47
CA LEU A 270 10.12 5.78 5.33
C LEU A 270 11.28 5.03 4.66
N PRO A 271 12.29 4.57 5.42
CA PRO A 271 13.44 3.85 4.88
C PRO A 271 13.13 2.38 4.54
N SER A 272 12.03 2.13 3.85
CA SER A 272 11.52 0.80 3.59
C SER A 272 12.41 0.02 2.61
N SER A 273 12.84 -1.17 3.02
CA SER A 273 13.40 -2.21 2.16
C SER A 273 12.34 -3.22 1.69
N TYR A 274 11.09 -3.07 2.14
CA TYR A 274 9.96 -3.88 1.70
C TYR A 274 9.60 -3.56 0.25
N ARG A 275 9.16 -4.57 -0.50
CA ARG A 275 8.67 -4.38 -1.86
C ARG A 275 7.25 -3.84 -1.82
N GLU A 276 7.14 -2.53 -1.78
CA GLU A 276 5.87 -1.82 -1.73
C GLU A 276 5.16 -1.83 -3.09
N GLY A 277 3.84 -1.70 -3.08
CA GLY A 277 3.13 -1.23 -4.26
C GLY A 277 3.48 0.23 -4.55
N VAL A 278 2.82 1.14 -3.86
CA VAL A 278 3.23 2.53 -3.59
C VAL A 278 2.78 2.82 -2.15
N PRO A 279 3.67 3.28 -1.24
CA PRO A 279 3.34 3.43 0.18
C PRO A 279 2.29 4.51 0.41
N MET A 280 1.13 4.13 1.00
CA MET A 280 0.07 5.08 1.35
C MET A 280 0.56 6.19 2.28
N SER A 281 1.34 5.84 3.30
CA SER A 281 1.82 6.82 4.28
C SER A 281 2.70 7.92 3.66
N ILE A 282 3.43 7.61 2.58
CA ILE A 282 4.15 8.64 1.82
C ILE A 282 3.17 9.52 1.04
N MET A 283 2.22 8.92 0.30
CA MET A 283 1.21 9.70 -0.45
C MET A 283 0.39 10.61 0.47
N GLU A 284 0.07 10.14 1.69
CA GLU A 284 -0.63 10.93 2.71
C GLU A 284 0.21 12.11 3.21
N ALA A 285 1.51 11.88 3.45
CA ALA A 285 2.45 12.92 3.86
C ALA A 285 2.63 13.98 2.76
N GLU A 286 2.82 13.58 1.53
CA GLU A 286 2.92 14.46 0.38
C GLU A 286 1.65 15.28 0.17
N ALA A 287 0.47 14.65 0.31
CA ALA A 287 -0.80 15.35 0.20
C ALA A 287 -0.95 16.48 1.25
N VAL A 288 -0.43 16.27 2.47
CA VAL A 288 -0.39 17.32 3.52
C VAL A 288 0.72 18.34 3.26
N GLY A 289 1.61 18.12 2.31
CA GLY A 289 2.70 19.01 1.95
C GLY A 289 3.98 18.77 2.77
N ARG A 290 4.32 17.50 3.03
CA ARG A 290 5.55 17.11 3.74
C ARG A 290 6.58 16.62 2.75
N ALA A 291 7.77 17.16 2.79
CA ALA A 291 8.91 16.60 2.06
C ALA A 291 9.22 15.20 2.58
N VAL A 292 9.72 14.34 1.70
CA VAL A 292 9.89 12.91 2.00
C VAL A 292 11.35 12.49 1.89
N ILE A 293 11.84 11.73 2.88
CA ILE A 293 13.10 10.99 2.75
C ILE A 293 12.75 9.50 2.76
N THR A 294 13.05 8.79 1.67
CA THR A 294 12.71 7.37 1.53
C THR A 294 13.80 6.61 0.81
N SER A 295 13.75 5.28 0.85
CA SER A 295 14.72 4.43 0.18
C SER A 295 14.52 4.41 -1.34
N ASP A 296 15.62 4.37 -2.10
CA ASP A 296 15.59 3.97 -3.51
C ASP A 296 15.24 2.47 -3.61
N ASN A 297 13.96 2.21 -3.48
CA ASN A 297 13.37 0.89 -3.47
C ASN A 297 12.07 0.86 -4.26
N ILE A 298 11.71 -0.33 -4.76
CA ILE A 298 10.47 -0.57 -5.50
C ILE A 298 9.27 -0.04 -4.73
N GLY A 299 8.45 0.75 -5.39
CA GLY A 299 7.29 1.43 -4.81
C GLY A 299 7.63 2.74 -4.10
N CYS A 300 8.66 2.77 -3.24
CA CYS A 300 9.08 4.00 -2.57
C CYS A 300 9.62 5.04 -3.57
N LYS A 301 10.52 4.64 -4.49
CA LYS A 301 11.07 5.53 -5.52
C LYS A 301 10.04 6.14 -6.45
N GLU A 302 8.84 5.54 -6.53
CA GLU A 302 7.73 6.08 -7.33
C GLU A 302 7.13 7.35 -6.72
N THR A 303 7.38 7.59 -5.43
CA THR A 303 6.82 8.73 -4.70
C THR A 303 7.73 9.94 -4.67
N VAL A 304 9.04 9.78 -4.89
CA VAL A 304 10.00 10.86 -4.77
C VAL A 304 10.73 11.10 -6.08
N LYS A 305 10.73 12.35 -6.54
CA LYS A 305 11.66 12.88 -7.53
C LYS A 305 12.79 13.55 -6.74
N ASP A 306 13.96 12.90 -6.73
CA ASP A 306 15.11 13.28 -5.89
C ASP A 306 15.48 14.76 -6.05
N GLY A 307 15.66 15.45 -4.92
CA GLY A 307 15.94 16.89 -4.86
C GLY A 307 14.74 17.80 -5.18
N TYR A 308 13.58 17.29 -5.59
CA TYR A 308 12.41 18.09 -5.94
C TYR A 308 11.34 18.10 -4.83
N ASN A 309 10.81 16.93 -4.45
CA ASN A 309 9.80 16.78 -3.40
C ASN A 309 10.32 15.99 -2.19
N GLY A 310 11.62 15.67 -2.18
CA GLY A 310 12.28 14.92 -1.13
C GLY A 310 13.60 14.32 -1.59
N PHE A 311 14.07 13.29 -0.87
CA PHE A 311 15.32 12.60 -1.17
C PHE A 311 15.14 11.09 -1.23
N LEU A 312 15.84 10.47 -2.19
CA LEU A 312 16.05 9.04 -2.28
C LEU A 312 17.40 8.67 -1.66
N VAL A 313 17.40 7.72 -0.74
CA VAL A 313 18.62 7.20 -0.10
C VAL A 313 18.80 5.71 -0.38
N PRO A 314 20.03 5.18 -0.38
CA PRO A 314 20.23 3.74 -0.51
C PRO A 314 19.52 2.96 0.59
N LYS A 315 19.07 1.73 0.27
CA LYS A 315 18.42 0.85 1.26
C LYS A 315 19.37 0.48 2.38
N GLY A 316 18.92 0.65 3.63
CA GLY A 316 19.70 0.29 4.82
C GLY A 316 20.74 1.32 5.21
N ASP A 317 20.80 2.47 4.56
CA ASP A 317 21.80 3.52 4.79
C ASP A 317 21.23 4.60 5.72
N ALA A 318 21.38 4.39 7.03
CA ALA A 318 20.96 5.33 8.07
C ALA A 318 21.84 6.61 8.08
N GLU A 319 23.10 6.50 7.68
CA GLU A 319 24.04 7.63 7.64
C GLU A 319 23.64 8.62 6.54
N MET A 320 23.41 8.13 5.32
CA MET A 320 22.92 8.96 4.21
C MET A 320 21.55 9.57 4.54
N MET A 321 20.68 8.80 5.20
CA MET A 321 19.40 9.31 5.66
C MET A 321 19.55 10.46 6.65
N ALA A 322 20.47 10.33 7.60
CA ALA A 322 20.78 11.39 8.57
C ALA A 322 21.42 12.61 7.88
N GLU A 323 22.28 12.42 6.89
CA GLU A 323 22.84 13.52 6.07
C GLU A 323 21.73 14.34 5.41
N LYS A 324 20.73 13.67 4.77
CA LYS A 324 19.61 14.37 4.15
C LYS A 324 18.67 15.04 5.17
N ALA A 325 18.48 14.41 6.34
CA ALA A 325 17.74 15.03 7.44
C ALA A 325 18.42 16.29 7.97
N ILE A 326 19.74 16.23 8.17
CA ILE A 326 20.56 17.40 8.57
C ILE A 326 20.48 18.49 7.51
N TRP A 327 20.60 18.13 6.24
CA TRP A 327 20.47 19.09 5.14
C TRP A 327 19.11 19.81 5.20
N CYS A 328 18.01 19.11 5.45
CA CYS A 328 16.69 19.72 5.60
C CYS A 328 16.62 20.69 6.82
N ILE A 329 17.30 20.39 7.91
CA ILE A 329 17.39 21.27 9.08
C ILE A 329 18.18 22.54 8.74
N GLU A 330 19.27 22.41 8.00
CA GLU A 330 20.16 23.52 7.63
C GLU A 330 19.58 24.39 6.51
N HIS A 331 18.66 23.85 5.71
CA HIS A 331 18.02 24.54 4.59
C HIS A 331 16.47 24.54 4.73
N PRO A 332 15.92 25.15 5.79
CA PRO A 332 14.50 25.02 6.12
C PRO A 332 13.57 25.56 5.04
N GLU A 333 13.99 26.61 4.31
CA GLU A 333 13.21 27.18 3.21
C GLU A 333 13.12 26.22 2.01
N LYS A 334 14.22 25.49 1.75
CA LYS A 334 14.24 24.46 0.70
C LYS A 334 13.42 23.23 1.09
N ALA A 335 13.48 22.83 2.36
CA ALA A 335 12.64 21.75 2.88
C ALA A 335 11.13 22.12 2.78
N GLU A 336 10.78 23.37 3.02
CA GLU A 336 9.41 23.88 2.84
C GLU A 336 9.01 23.92 1.35
N GLU A 337 9.91 24.34 0.45
CA GLU A 337 9.71 24.30 -0.99
C GLU A 337 9.46 22.85 -1.45
N MET A 338 10.28 21.88 -1.00
CA MET A 338 10.08 20.46 -1.28
C MET A 338 8.71 19.97 -0.77
N GLY A 339 8.26 20.43 0.37
CA GLY A 339 6.92 20.12 0.90
C GLY A 339 5.79 20.64 0.00
N ARG A 340 5.90 21.85 -0.54
CA ARG A 340 4.95 22.38 -1.54
C ARG A 340 5.01 21.56 -2.83
N ASN A 341 6.19 21.19 -3.28
CA ASN A 341 6.39 20.34 -4.44
C ASN A 341 5.81 18.93 -4.23
N ALA A 342 5.91 18.38 -3.02
CA ALA A 342 5.32 17.10 -2.65
C ALA A 342 3.79 17.14 -2.77
N ARG A 343 3.15 18.23 -2.32
CA ARG A 343 1.71 18.45 -2.51
C ARG A 343 1.36 18.51 -4.00
N ALA A 344 2.05 19.28 -4.80
CA ALA A 344 1.81 19.37 -6.24
C ALA A 344 1.98 18.00 -6.93
N PHE A 345 2.99 17.25 -6.54
CA PHE A 345 3.24 15.90 -7.04
C PHE A 345 2.11 14.93 -6.67
N ALA A 346 1.59 15.01 -5.44
CA ALA A 346 0.45 14.20 -5.01
C ALA A 346 -0.85 14.58 -5.79
N GLU A 347 -1.09 15.86 -6.08
CA GLU A 347 -2.22 16.33 -6.88
C GLU A 347 -2.17 15.85 -8.32
N GLU A 348 -0.97 15.81 -8.91
CA GLU A 348 -0.74 15.34 -10.27
C GLU A 348 -0.86 13.82 -10.37
N LYS A 349 -0.09 13.10 -9.53
CA LYS A 349 0.18 11.67 -9.69
C LYS A 349 -0.70 10.79 -8.80
N PHE A 350 -1.03 11.23 -7.57
CA PHE A 350 -1.67 10.40 -6.56
C PHE A 350 -3.10 10.82 -6.20
N ASN A 351 -3.73 11.64 -7.01
CA ASN A 351 -5.13 12.03 -6.79
C ASN A 351 -6.05 10.81 -6.92
N GLN A 352 -6.63 10.38 -5.79
CA GLN A 352 -7.49 9.20 -5.71
C GLN A 352 -8.68 9.26 -6.68
N ARG A 353 -9.25 10.45 -6.94
CA ARG A 353 -10.37 10.60 -7.89
C ARG A 353 -9.92 10.20 -9.29
N LYS A 354 -8.80 10.78 -9.79
CA LYS A 354 -8.25 10.47 -11.12
C LYS A 354 -7.87 8.97 -11.25
N ILE A 355 -7.29 8.40 -10.19
CA ILE A 355 -6.93 6.96 -10.18
C ILE A 355 -8.18 6.08 -10.23
N ASN A 356 -9.23 6.43 -9.48
CA ASN A 356 -10.49 5.70 -9.52
C ASN A 356 -11.19 5.83 -10.89
N GLU A 357 -11.15 7.01 -11.53
CA GLU A 357 -11.65 7.21 -12.90
C GLU A 357 -10.93 6.29 -13.88
N SER A 358 -9.60 6.25 -13.87
CA SER A 358 -8.82 5.33 -14.70
C SER A 358 -9.15 3.85 -14.42
N LEU A 359 -9.42 3.51 -13.15
CA LEU A 359 -9.80 2.15 -12.79
C LEU A 359 -11.22 1.80 -13.29
N LEU A 360 -12.15 2.75 -13.26
CA LEU A 360 -13.48 2.60 -13.85
C LEU A 360 -13.41 2.40 -15.36
N GLU A 361 -12.54 3.12 -16.06
CA GLU A 361 -12.29 2.92 -17.48
C GLU A 361 -11.78 1.50 -17.76
N ILE A 362 -10.80 1.01 -16.97
CA ILE A 362 -10.27 -0.35 -17.08
C ILE A 362 -11.38 -1.40 -16.91
N LEU A 363 -12.34 -1.16 -16.00
CA LEU A 363 -13.49 -2.04 -15.77
C LEU A 363 -14.53 -1.99 -16.90
N GLN A 364 -14.64 -0.87 -17.63
CA GLN A 364 -15.64 -0.67 -18.69
C GLN A 364 -15.15 -1.07 -20.09
N ILE A 365 -13.85 -1.29 -20.29
CA ILE A 365 -13.31 -1.72 -21.59
C ILE A 365 -13.99 -3.03 -22.02
N ASN A 366 -14.73 -3.04 -23.11
CA ASN A 366 -15.42 -4.21 -23.67
C ASN A 366 -14.50 -5.19 -24.37
#